data_0bc6f8dcd6d0729301cdb15f10247561
#
_entry.id   0bc6f8dcd6d0729301cdb15f10247561
#
_cell.length_a   1.000
_cell.length_b   1.000
_cell.length_c   1.000
_cell.angle_alpha   90.00
_cell.angle_beta   90.00
_cell.angle_gamma   90.00
#
_symmetry.space_group_name_H-M   'P 1'
#
loop_
_entity.id
_entity.type
_entity.pdbx_description
1 polymer ?
#
loop_
_entity_poly.entity_id
_entity_poly.type
_entity_poly.pdbx_seq_one_letter_code
_entity_poly.pdbx_strand_id
1 'polypeptide(L)'
;HKRTYRNYFWSRSCLGKEQQMASNKAGKVTQVLGAVVDVAFEGELPPILNALSTKVGDQDLILEVAQHLGENTVRTIAMDATEGLQRGQEVQDNGDPISVPVGPETLGRIMNIIGEPIDERGPIESKKSLPIHRAAPDFVDQSTETEVLVTGIKVIDLLAPYSKGGKIGLFGGAGVGKTVLIMELINNVAKAHGGYSVFAGVGERTREGNDLYHEMIESGVINLEGDTSKVSLVYGQMNEPPGARARVALSGLTQAEYFRDEENQDVLFFVDNIFRFTQA
;
A
#
# COMPACT_ATOMS: atom_id res chain seq x y z
N HIS A 1 26.64 -8.06 23.66
CA HIS A 1 26.07 -9.40 23.85
C HIS A 1 25.32 -9.82 22.59
N LYS A 2 25.95 -10.71 21.81
CA LYS A 2 25.35 -11.34 20.62
C LYS A 2 24.26 -12.31 21.08
N ARG A 3 23.00 -12.08 20.72
CA ARG A 3 21.93 -13.09 20.77
C ARG A 3 21.79 -13.73 19.40
N THR A 4 22.08 -15.02 19.36
CA THR A 4 21.99 -15.94 18.23
C THR A 4 20.53 -16.17 17.87
N TYR A 5 20.13 -15.81 16.66
CA TYR A 5 18.86 -16.22 16.08
C TYR A 5 18.92 -17.72 15.77
N ARG A 6 17.96 -18.46 16.33
CA ARG A 6 17.78 -19.89 16.11
C ARG A 6 17.08 -20.11 14.78
N ASN A 7 17.83 -20.51 13.76
CA ASN A 7 17.28 -20.94 12.46
C ASN A 7 16.38 -22.15 12.67
N TYR A 8 15.08 -22.04 12.42
CA TYR A 8 14.21 -23.17 12.19
C TYR A 8 14.43 -23.68 10.76
N PHE A 9 15.19 -24.74 10.65
CA PHE A 9 15.30 -25.56 9.44
C PHE A 9 13.97 -26.29 9.22
N TRP A 10 13.21 -25.93 8.20
CA TRP A 10 12.16 -26.76 7.66
C TRP A 10 12.77 -27.81 6.74
N SER A 11 12.66 -29.07 7.10
CA SER A 11 13.16 -30.18 6.33
C SER A 11 12.34 -30.39 5.06
N ARG A 12 13.03 -30.58 3.94
CA ARG A 12 12.50 -30.99 2.64
C ARG A 12 11.83 -32.37 2.74
N SER A 13 10.55 -32.43 3.00
CA SER A 13 9.76 -33.68 2.83
C SER A 13 8.27 -33.41 2.60
N CYS A 14 7.88 -32.40 1.83
CA CYS A 14 6.49 -32.11 1.48
C CYS A 14 6.24 -31.88 -0.01
N LEU A 15 7.09 -32.39 -0.90
CA LEU A 15 6.89 -32.27 -2.36
C LEU A 15 5.73 -33.11 -2.94
N GLY A 16 4.99 -33.81 -2.09
CA GLY A 16 3.87 -34.66 -2.52
C GLY A 16 2.47 -34.19 -2.07
N LYS A 17 2.37 -33.12 -1.28
CA LYS A 17 1.07 -32.62 -0.79
C LYS A 17 0.60 -31.32 -1.48
N GLU A 18 1.47 -30.63 -2.18
CA GLU A 18 1.13 -29.35 -2.81
C GLU A 18 0.21 -29.47 -4.04
N GLN A 19 0.22 -30.60 -4.74
CA GLN A 19 -0.65 -30.78 -5.91
C GLN A 19 -2.09 -31.21 -5.57
N GLN A 20 -2.38 -31.64 -4.35
CA GLN A 20 -3.73 -32.03 -3.93
C GLN A 20 -4.49 -30.92 -3.17
N MET A 21 -3.81 -29.89 -2.71
CA MET A 21 -4.44 -28.72 -2.06
C MET A 21 -4.92 -27.63 -3.04
N ALA A 22 -4.50 -27.67 -4.30
CA ALA A 22 -4.86 -26.68 -5.30
C ALA A 22 -6.32 -26.77 -5.81
N SER A 23 -7.04 -27.87 -5.57
CA SER A 23 -8.39 -28.08 -6.13
C SER A 23 -9.54 -27.58 -5.24
N ASN A 24 -9.30 -27.16 -4.00
CA ASN A 24 -10.37 -26.70 -3.08
C ASN A 24 -10.39 -25.20 -2.82
N LYS A 25 -9.60 -24.42 -3.54
CA LYS A 25 -9.48 -22.97 -3.34
C LYS A 25 -10.31 -22.12 -4.31
N ALA A 26 -11.15 -22.74 -5.11
CA ALA A 26 -12.01 -22.03 -6.05
C ALA A 26 -13.41 -21.83 -5.45
N GLY A 27 -13.89 -20.58 -5.52
CA GLY A 27 -15.25 -20.19 -5.18
C GLY A 27 -16.02 -19.71 -6.39
N LYS A 28 -17.31 -19.39 -6.20
CA LYS A 28 -18.18 -18.83 -7.21
C LYS A 28 -18.90 -17.59 -6.70
N VAL A 29 -18.96 -16.57 -7.53
CA VAL A 29 -19.72 -15.35 -7.25
C VAL A 29 -21.20 -15.70 -7.08
N THR A 30 -21.77 -15.35 -5.94
CA THR A 30 -23.19 -15.55 -5.66
C THR A 30 -23.99 -14.27 -5.81
N GLN A 31 -23.40 -13.12 -5.44
CA GLN A 31 -24.05 -11.82 -5.49
C GLN A 31 -23.02 -10.71 -5.72
N VAL A 32 -23.42 -9.68 -6.46
CA VAL A 32 -22.64 -8.46 -6.67
C VAL A 32 -23.50 -7.26 -6.28
N LEU A 33 -23.02 -6.44 -5.35
CA LEU A 33 -23.69 -5.24 -4.83
C LEU A 33 -22.72 -4.06 -4.86
N GLY A 34 -22.53 -3.45 -6.02
CA GLY A 34 -21.50 -2.42 -6.21
C GLY A 34 -20.10 -2.99 -5.91
N ALA A 35 -19.38 -2.39 -4.99
CA ALA A 35 -18.04 -2.86 -4.61
C ALA A 35 -18.05 -4.10 -3.68
N VAL A 36 -19.23 -4.57 -3.25
CA VAL A 36 -19.36 -5.74 -2.37
C VAL A 36 -19.72 -6.97 -3.21
N VAL A 37 -18.94 -8.02 -3.06
CA VAL A 37 -19.14 -9.28 -3.81
C VAL A 37 -19.20 -10.43 -2.81
N ASP A 38 -20.27 -11.21 -2.87
CA ASP A 38 -20.41 -12.43 -2.06
C ASP A 38 -19.98 -13.64 -2.89
N VAL A 39 -19.10 -14.47 -2.31
CA VAL A 39 -18.49 -15.63 -2.97
C VAL A 39 -18.73 -16.87 -2.13
N ALA A 40 -19.28 -17.92 -2.73
CA ALA A 40 -19.47 -19.23 -2.10
C ALA A 40 -18.32 -20.18 -2.44
N PHE A 41 -17.87 -20.95 -1.46
CA PHE A 41 -16.83 -21.97 -1.60
C PHE A 41 -17.41 -23.35 -1.28
N GLU A 42 -16.95 -24.37 -1.97
CA GLU A 42 -17.40 -25.76 -1.71
C GLU A 42 -16.57 -26.46 -0.61
N GLY A 43 -15.52 -25.83 -0.11
CA GLY A 43 -14.59 -26.36 0.88
C GLY A 43 -14.34 -25.43 2.05
N GLU A 44 -13.10 -25.36 2.48
CA GLU A 44 -12.64 -24.49 3.55
C GLU A 44 -12.73 -23.01 3.10
N LEU A 45 -13.26 -22.17 3.98
CA LEU A 45 -13.39 -20.74 3.69
C LEU A 45 -12.03 -20.04 3.77
N PRO A 46 -11.74 -19.12 2.83
CA PRO A 46 -10.55 -18.29 2.93
C PRO A 46 -10.58 -17.44 4.20
N PRO A 47 -9.43 -17.26 4.87
CA PRO A 47 -9.31 -16.37 6.01
C PRO A 47 -9.75 -14.94 5.71
N ILE A 48 -10.18 -14.21 6.76
CA ILE A 48 -10.45 -12.76 6.65
C ILE A 48 -9.17 -12.05 6.24
N LEU A 49 -9.27 -11.04 5.38
CA LEU A 49 -8.21 -10.26 4.73
C LEU A 49 -7.46 -10.98 3.62
N ASN A 50 -7.75 -12.26 3.32
CA ASN A 50 -7.17 -12.89 2.15
C ASN A 50 -7.60 -12.21 0.87
N ALA A 51 -6.70 -12.21 -0.11
CA ALA A 51 -6.95 -11.77 -1.47
C ALA A 51 -7.51 -12.90 -2.31
N LEU A 52 -8.61 -12.62 -2.98
CA LEU A 52 -9.19 -13.50 -3.98
C LEU A 52 -9.02 -12.86 -5.35
N SER A 53 -8.77 -13.64 -6.38
CA SER A 53 -8.63 -13.16 -7.75
C SER A 53 -9.71 -13.70 -8.66
N THR A 54 -10.22 -12.86 -9.54
CA THR A 54 -11.14 -13.20 -10.62
C THR A 54 -10.88 -12.30 -11.82
N LYS A 55 -11.55 -12.51 -12.93
CA LYS A 55 -11.38 -11.68 -14.13
C LYS A 55 -12.66 -10.94 -14.48
N VAL A 56 -12.52 -9.71 -14.90
CA VAL A 56 -13.61 -8.92 -15.50
C VAL A 56 -13.19 -8.55 -16.92
N GLY A 57 -13.71 -9.26 -17.92
CA GLY A 57 -13.18 -9.20 -19.28
C GLY A 57 -11.73 -9.71 -19.31
N ASP A 58 -10.80 -8.85 -19.75
CA ASP A 58 -9.37 -9.16 -19.81
C ASP A 58 -8.59 -8.65 -18.58
N GLN A 59 -9.24 -7.95 -17.65
CA GLN A 59 -8.61 -7.37 -16.46
C GLN A 59 -8.73 -8.31 -15.26
N ASP A 60 -7.68 -8.37 -14.46
CA ASP A 60 -7.67 -9.08 -13.19
C ASP A 60 -8.35 -8.21 -12.12
N LEU A 61 -9.32 -8.76 -11.41
CA LEU A 61 -10.00 -8.12 -10.29
C LEU A 61 -9.61 -8.81 -8.99
N ILE A 62 -9.09 -8.04 -8.06
CA ILE A 62 -8.79 -8.51 -6.71
C ILE A 62 -9.93 -8.15 -5.77
N LEU A 63 -10.34 -9.15 -4.98
CA LEU A 63 -11.35 -9.04 -3.93
C LEU A 63 -10.70 -9.35 -2.60
N GLU A 64 -10.97 -8.57 -1.57
CA GLU A 64 -10.49 -8.85 -0.20
C GLU A 64 -11.60 -9.42 0.65
N VAL A 65 -11.36 -10.51 1.35
CA VAL A 65 -12.33 -11.14 2.26
C VAL A 65 -12.54 -10.24 3.47
N ALA A 66 -13.76 -9.72 3.62
CA ALA A 66 -14.13 -8.83 4.72
C ALA A 66 -14.85 -9.57 5.85
N GLN A 67 -15.69 -10.56 5.53
CA GLN A 67 -16.53 -11.24 6.51
C GLN A 67 -16.94 -12.64 6.04
N HIS A 68 -17.08 -13.56 6.97
CA HIS A 68 -17.76 -14.84 6.76
C HIS A 68 -19.26 -14.68 7.06
N LEU A 69 -20.11 -15.02 6.09
CA LEU A 69 -21.57 -14.89 6.23
C LEU A 69 -22.25 -16.16 6.75
N GLY A 70 -21.53 -17.28 6.79
CA GLY A 70 -22.08 -18.62 7.00
C GLY A 70 -22.45 -19.31 5.67
N GLU A 71 -22.93 -20.55 5.74
CA GLU A 71 -23.31 -21.35 4.57
C GLU A 71 -22.23 -21.40 3.46
N ASN A 72 -20.98 -21.52 3.87
CA ASN A 72 -19.82 -21.54 2.98
C ASN A 72 -19.67 -20.28 2.10
N THR A 73 -20.19 -19.14 2.54
CA THR A 73 -20.17 -17.88 1.79
C THR A 73 -19.32 -16.84 2.55
N VAL A 74 -18.48 -16.14 1.80
CA VAL A 74 -17.72 -15.00 2.29
C VAL A 74 -18.17 -13.73 1.59
N ARG A 75 -18.17 -12.62 2.32
CA ARG A 75 -18.35 -11.27 1.78
C ARG A 75 -17.01 -10.66 1.52
N THR A 76 -16.85 -10.10 0.33
CA THR A 76 -15.60 -9.49 -0.12
C THR A 76 -15.83 -8.06 -0.56
N ILE A 77 -14.74 -7.28 -0.56
CA ILE A 77 -14.71 -5.91 -1.06
C ILE A 77 -13.81 -5.90 -2.29
N ALA A 78 -14.33 -5.37 -3.39
CA ALA A 78 -13.59 -5.25 -4.63
C ALA A 78 -12.58 -4.09 -4.57
N MET A 79 -11.39 -4.33 -5.11
CA MET A 79 -10.32 -3.34 -5.18
C MET A 79 -10.34 -2.56 -6.49
N ASP A 80 -11.16 -2.97 -7.45
CA ASP A 80 -11.39 -2.28 -8.71
C ASP A 80 -12.87 -2.40 -9.12
N ALA A 81 -13.21 -1.87 -10.28
CA ALA A 81 -14.56 -1.86 -10.83
C ALA A 81 -15.13 -3.28 -10.99
N THR A 82 -16.39 -3.46 -10.58
CA THR A 82 -17.09 -4.76 -10.64
C THR A 82 -18.02 -4.88 -11.84
N GLU A 83 -18.07 -3.86 -12.71
CA GLU A 83 -18.92 -3.83 -13.89
C GLU A 83 -18.53 -4.94 -14.87
N GLY A 84 -19.46 -5.85 -15.13
CA GLY A 84 -19.22 -7.02 -15.98
C GLY A 84 -18.97 -8.32 -15.21
N LEU A 85 -18.80 -8.28 -13.89
CA LEU A 85 -18.69 -9.46 -13.05
C LEU A 85 -20.05 -10.20 -13.04
N GLN A 86 -20.02 -11.50 -13.30
CA GLN A 86 -21.21 -12.32 -13.43
C GLN A 86 -21.41 -13.25 -12.25
N ARG A 87 -22.68 -13.47 -11.90
CA ARG A 87 -23.04 -14.51 -10.93
C ARG A 87 -22.64 -15.89 -11.46
N GLY A 88 -22.05 -16.73 -10.60
CA GLY A 88 -21.52 -18.05 -10.97
C GLY A 88 -20.11 -18.02 -11.53
N GLN A 89 -19.53 -16.84 -11.69
CA GLN A 89 -18.14 -16.69 -12.14
C GLN A 89 -17.17 -17.23 -11.10
N GLU A 90 -16.12 -17.87 -11.58
CA GLU A 90 -15.08 -18.49 -10.75
C GLU A 90 -14.18 -17.45 -10.10
N VAL A 91 -13.85 -17.68 -8.83
CA VAL A 91 -12.99 -16.85 -8.00
C VAL A 91 -11.96 -17.75 -7.34
N GLN A 92 -10.70 -17.40 -7.44
CA GLN A 92 -9.58 -18.16 -6.86
C GLN A 92 -9.10 -17.51 -5.56
N ASP A 93 -8.93 -18.30 -4.49
CA ASP A 93 -8.24 -17.86 -3.28
C ASP A 93 -6.71 -17.87 -3.51
N ASN A 94 -6.06 -16.74 -3.32
CA ASN A 94 -4.60 -16.61 -3.46
C ASN A 94 -3.83 -17.17 -2.26
N GLY A 95 -4.53 -17.44 -1.15
CA GLY A 95 -3.95 -18.02 0.07
C GLY A 95 -3.29 -17.00 1.00
N ASP A 96 -3.09 -15.77 0.56
CA ASP A 96 -2.43 -14.69 1.28
C ASP A 96 -3.22 -13.38 1.16
N PRO A 97 -3.03 -12.41 2.06
CA PRO A 97 -3.53 -11.05 1.91
C PRO A 97 -2.96 -10.34 0.67
N ILE A 98 -3.59 -9.22 0.28
CA ILE A 98 -3.05 -8.34 -0.76
C ILE A 98 -1.61 -7.98 -0.41
N SER A 99 -0.70 -8.22 -1.36
CA SER A 99 0.72 -7.95 -1.19
C SER A 99 1.21 -6.98 -2.25
N VAL A 100 2.09 -6.07 -1.85
CA VAL A 100 2.64 -5.02 -2.73
C VAL A 100 4.16 -5.16 -2.86
N PRO A 101 4.72 -4.80 -4.02
CA PRO A 101 6.16 -4.79 -4.19
C PRO A 101 6.79 -3.75 -3.27
N VAL A 102 7.95 -4.10 -2.72
CA VAL A 102 8.73 -3.24 -1.83
C VAL A 102 10.19 -3.25 -2.28
N GLY A 103 10.93 -2.21 -1.92
CA GLY A 103 12.34 -2.10 -2.21
C GLY A 103 12.71 -0.86 -3.01
N PRO A 104 14.02 -0.64 -3.25
CA PRO A 104 14.53 0.51 -4.00
C PRO A 104 13.92 0.63 -5.41
N GLU A 105 13.50 -0.48 -6.01
CA GLU A 105 12.90 -0.54 -7.34
C GLU A 105 11.54 0.18 -7.42
N THR A 106 10.91 0.47 -6.27
CA THR A 106 9.66 1.23 -6.18
C THR A 106 9.86 2.74 -6.16
N LEU A 107 11.10 3.20 -5.94
CA LEU A 107 11.42 4.62 -5.89
C LEU A 107 11.29 5.27 -7.27
N GLY A 108 10.65 6.43 -7.31
CA GLY A 108 10.35 7.16 -8.55
C GLY A 108 9.21 6.57 -9.37
N ARG A 109 8.49 5.56 -8.85
CA ARG A 109 7.39 4.88 -9.52
C ARG A 109 6.04 5.26 -8.89
N ILE A 110 5.00 5.22 -9.73
CA ILE A 110 3.61 5.35 -9.26
C ILE A 110 2.95 3.98 -9.42
N MET A 111 2.31 3.52 -8.36
CA MET A 111 1.58 2.26 -8.37
C MET A 111 0.18 2.40 -7.79
N ASN A 112 -0.67 1.45 -8.15
CA ASN A 112 -1.99 1.30 -7.55
C ASN A 112 -1.91 0.55 -6.21
N ILE A 113 -3.07 0.30 -5.60
CA ILE A 113 -3.17 -0.36 -4.29
C ILE A 113 -2.63 -1.79 -4.26
N ILE A 114 -2.67 -2.52 -5.37
CA ILE A 114 -2.17 -3.89 -5.49
C ILE A 114 -0.71 -3.95 -5.96
N GLY A 115 -0.07 -2.78 -6.11
CA GLY A 115 1.34 -2.67 -6.48
C GLY A 115 1.62 -2.71 -7.98
N GLU A 116 0.60 -2.62 -8.82
CA GLU A 116 0.80 -2.50 -10.26
C GLU A 116 1.19 -1.08 -10.64
N PRO A 117 2.18 -0.92 -11.54
CA PRO A 117 2.59 0.40 -11.99
C PRO A 117 1.52 1.05 -12.87
N ILE A 118 1.25 2.34 -12.62
CA ILE A 118 0.31 3.16 -13.39
C ILE A 118 0.99 4.35 -14.07
N ASP A 119 2.32 4.36 -14.09
CA ASP A 119 3.17 5.41 -14.65
C ASP A 119 3.64 5.12 -16.09
N GLU A 120 3.08 4.11 -16.75
CA GLU A 120 3.41 3.67 -18.11
C GLU A 120 4.90 3.33 -18.35
N ARG A 121 5.67 3.10 -17.28
CA ARG A 121 7.12 2.82 -17.34
C ARG A 121 7.46 1.32 -17.27
N GLY A 122 6.47 0.46 -17.53
CA GLY A 122 6.64 -1.00 -17.47
C GLY A 122 6.60 -1.57 -16.05
N PRO A 123 6.73 -2.89 -15.90
CA PRO A 123 6.60 -3.58 -14.62
C PRO A 123 7.67 -3.15 -13.62
N ILE A 124 7.34 -3.24 -12.32
CA ILE A 124 8.29 -3.03 -11.23
C ILE A 124 8.95 -4.36 -10.91
N GLU A 125 10.23 -4.49 -11.22
CA GLU A 125 11.01 -5.72 -11.00
C GLU A 125 11.49 -5.82 -9.53
N SER A 126 10.55 -5.76 -8.59
CA SER A 126 10.87 -5.93 -7.18
C SER A 126 11.15 -7.40 -6.85
N LYS A 127 12.17 -7.62 -6.02
CA LYS A 127 12.56 -8.96 -5.54
C LYS A 127 11.69 -9.46 -4.39
N LYS A 128 10.93 -8.57 -3.74
CA LYS A 128 10.18 -8.86 -2.52
C LYS A 128 8.82 -8.18 -2.56
N SER A 129 7.79 -8.91 -2.18
CA SER A 129 6.46 -8.36 -1.93
C SER A 129 6.09 -8.60 -0.47
N LEU A 130 5.39 -7.66 0.14
CA LEU A 130 4.94 -7.75 1.53
C LEU A 130 3.43 -7.54 1.61
N PRO A 131 2.74 -8.24 2.52
CA PRO A 131 1.31 -8.05 2.73
C PRO A 131 1.02 -6.67 3.31
N ILE A 132 -0.09 -6.07 2.88
CA ILE A 132 -0.51 -4.75 3.37
C ILE A 132 -1.09 -4.79 4.79
N HIS A 133 -1.54 -5.96 5.24
CA HIS A 133 -2.02 -6.18 6.60
C HIS A 133 -0.91 -6.75 7.45
N ARG A 134 -0.21 -5.87 8.15
CA ARG A 134 0.90 -6.22 9.05
C ARG A 134 0.56 -5.83 10.49
N ALA A 135 1.08 -6.60 11.44
CA ALA A 135 1.00 -6.23 12.84
C ALA A 135 1.86 -4.99 13.11
N ALA A 136 1.37 -4.11 13.99
CA ALA A 136 2.18 -3.00 14.48
C ALA A 136 3.39 -3.53 15.28
N PRO A 137 4.51 -2.77 15.32
CA PRO A 137 5.64 -3.10 16.19
C PRO A 137 5.23 -3.24 17.65
N ASP A 138 5.82 -4.20 18.36
CA ASP A 138 5.56 -4.39 19.78
C ASP A 138 5.96 -3.14 20.58
N PHE A 139 5.25 -2.89 21.68
CA PHE A 139 5.50 -1.71 22.52
C PHE A 139 6.93 -1.64 23.03
N VAL A 140 7.55 -2.79 23.28
CA VAL A 140 8.93 -2.89 23.77
C VAL A 140 9.99 -2.51 22.72
N ASP A 141 9.62 -2.56 21.43
CA ASP A 141 10.51 -2.21 20.32
C ASP A 141 10.44 -0.73 19.94
N GLN A 142 9.50 0.01 20.54
CA GLN A 142 9.33 1.42 20.26
C GLN A 142 10.32 2.28 21.04
N SER A 143 11.00 3.21 20.36
CA SER A 143 11.87 4.18 21.01
C SER A 143 11.07 5.15 21.88
N THR A 144 11.56 5.41 23.07
CA THR A 144 10.99 6.41 24.00
C THR A 144 11.71 7.77 23.92
N GLU A 145 12.78 7.85 23.13
CA GLU A 145 13.56 9.09 22.96
C GLU A 145 12.81 10.05 22.02
N THR A 146 12.75 11.31 22.41
CA THR A 146 12.15 12.36 21.60
C THR A 146 13.26 13.13 20.89
N GLU A 147 13.36 12.93 19.58
CA GLU A 147 14.25 13.69 18.70
C GLU A 147 13.46 14.67 17.85
N VAL A 148 14.01 15.86 17.64
CA VAL A 148 13.42 16.85 16.73
C VAL A 148 13.88 16.55 15.30
N LEU A 149 12.91 16.50 14.38
CA LEU A 149 13.17 16.43 12.95
C LEU A 149 13.34 17.86 12.41
N VAL A 150 14.54 18.21 12.01
CA VAL A 150 14.81 19.50 11.36
C VAL A 150 14.32 19.43 9.91
N THR A 151 13.27 20.19 9.60
CA THR A 151 12.62 20.18 8.28
C THR A 151 13.25 21.14 7.28
N GLY A 152 14.04 22.11 7.75
CA GLY A 152 14.58 23.20 6.94
C GLY A 152 13.55 24.29 6.61
N ILE A 153 12.31 24.15 7.07
CA ILE A 153 11.26 25.14 6.91
C ILE A 153 11.17 25.96 8.18
N LYS A 154 11.64 27.20 8.14
CA LYS A 154 11.82 28.07 9.32
C LYS A 154 10.59 28.18 10.21
N VAL A 155 9.41 28.30 9.62
CA VAL A 155 8.16 28.44 10.38
C VAL A 155 7.81 27.15 11.13
N ILE A 156 8.07 25.99 10.55
CA ILE A 156 7.86 24.70 11.21
C ILE A 156 8.89 24.51 12.33
N ASP A 157 10.17 24.62 11.99
CA ASP A 157 11.25 24.33 12.94
C ASP A 157 11.25 25.28 14.15
N LEU A 158 10.77 26.51 13.97
CA LEU A 158 10.74 27.51 15.04
C LEU A 158 9.45 27.50 15.86
N LEU A 159 8.28 27.35 15.20
CA LEU A 159 6.98 27.54 15.85
C LEU A 159 6.24 26.24 16.15
N ALA A 160 6.47 25.20 15.37
CA ALA A 160 5.80 23.91 15.51
C ALA A 160 6.74 22.76 15.13
N PRO A 161 7.85 22.57 15.85
CA PRO A 161 8.87 21.58 15.48
C PRO A 161 8.30 20.17 15.45
N TYR A 162 8.70 19.40 14.44
CA TYR A 162 8.29 18.02 14.28
C TYR A 162 9.21 17.10 15.09
N SER A 163 8.62 16.08 15.70
CA SER A 163 9.40 15.00 16.31
C SER A 163 9.53 13.83 15.35
N LYS A 164 10.70 13.17 15.33
CA LYS A 164 10.88 11.88 14.66
C LYS A 164 9.88 10.87 15.21
N GLY A 165 9.26 10.07 14.33
CA GLY A 165 8.19 9.15 14.70
C GLY A 165 6.86 9.82 15.07
N GLY A 166 6.77 11.15 15.00
CA GLY A 166 5.57 11.93 15.27
C GLY A 166 4.53 11.81 14.16
N LYS A 167 3.27 12.07 14.50
CA LYS A 167 2.15 12.17 13.56
C LYS A 167 1.71 13.63 13.48
N ILE A 168 1.78 14.20 12.28
CA ILE A 168 1.53 15.62 12.05
C ILE A 168 0.37 15.78 11.07
N GLY A 169 -0.60 16.64 11.41
CA GLY A 169 -1.71 16.98 10.54
C GLY A 169 -1.52 18.34 9.89
N LEU A 170 -1.58 18.39 8.56
CA LEU A 170 -1.59 19.64 7.79
C LEU A 170 -3.04 19.95 7.39
N PHE A 171 -3.66 20.88 8.08
CA PHE A 171 -5.05 21.27 7.85
C PHE A 171 -5.12 22.56 7.06
N GLY A 172 -6.00 22.59 6.05
CA GLY A 172 -6.26 23.77 5.26
C GLY A 172 -7.23 23.51 4.12
N GLY A 173 -7.89 24.54 3.64
CA GLY A 173 -8.76 24.49 2.47
C GLY A 173 -7.99 24.24 1.16
N ALA A 174 -8.70 24.29 0.04
CA ALA A 174 -8.08 24.20 -1.27
C ALA A 174 -7.20 25.44 -1.55
N GLY A 175 -6.08 25.24 -2.22
CA GLY A 175 -5.22 26.34 -2.67
C GLY A 175 -4.41 27.06 -1.58
N VAL A 176 -4.31 26.50 -0.37
CA VAL A 176 -3.56 27.14 0.74
C VAL A 176 -2.09 26.69 0.83
N GLY A 177 -1.60 25.93 -0.14
CA GLY A 177 -0.19 25.53 -0.23
C GLY A 177 0.18 24.25 0.51
N LYS A 178 -0.78 23.37 0.86
CA LYS A 178 -0.46 22.05 1.47
C LYS A 178 0.50 21.24 0.63
N THR A 179 0.22 21.13 -0.66
CA THR A 179 1.06 20.38 -1.62
C THR A 179 2.46 20.95 -1.70
N VAL A 180 2.60 22.27 -1.75
CA VAL A 180 3.91 22.95 -1.76
C VAL A 180 4.70 22.63 -0.51
N LEU A 181 4.04 22.59 0.66
CA LEU A 181 4.67 22.23 1.92
C LEU A 181 5.13 20.78 1.93
N ILE A 182 4.32 19.86 1.43
CA ILE A 182 4.66 18.43 1.31
C ILE A 182 5.88 18.28 0.39
N MET A 183 5.87 18.92 -0.77
CA MET A 183 6.99 18.90 -1.71
C MET A 183 8.29 19.39 -1.09
N GLU A 184 8.24 20.49 -0.35
CA GLU A 184 9.40 21.05 0.32
C GLU A 184 9.91 20.12 1.43
N LEU A 185 9.04 19.48 2.20
CA LEU A 185 9.41 18.47 3.19
C LEU A 185 10.11 17.27 2.55
N ILE A 186 9.56 16.73 1.46
CA ILE A 186 10.16 15.61 0.72
C ILE A 186 11.55 16.00 0.21
N ASN A 187 11.67 17.16 -0.43
CA ASN A 187 12.92 17.63 -0.99
C ASN A 187 14.00 17.87 0.10
N ASN A 188 13.62 18.48 1.21
CA ASN A 188 14.54 18.79 2.30
C ASN A 188 15.00 17.54 3.03
N VAL A 189 14.11 16.58 3.32
CA VAL A 189 14.49 15.32 3.97
C VAL A 189 15.37 14.48 3.04
N ALA A 190 15.06 14.41 1.76
CA ALA A 190 15.90 13.74 0.77
C ALA A 190 17.31 14.32 0.70
N LYS A 191 17.46 15.66 0.77
CA LYS A 191 18.76 16.35 0.69
C LYS A 191 19.53 16.36 1.99
N ALA A 192 18.87 16.62 3.12
CA ALA A 192 19.52 16.83 4.41
C ALA A 192 19.78 15.52 5.16
N HIS A 193 18.88 14.57 5.08
CA HIS A 193 18.94 13.34 5.86
C HIS A 193 19.18 12.08 4.99
N GLY A 194 19.16 12.21 3.66
CA GLY A 194 19.29 11.07 2.74
C GLY A 194 18.12 10.08 2.80
N GLY A 195 17.08 10.38 3.58
CA GLY A 195 15.93 9.53 3.81
C GLY A 195 15.02 9.39 2.59
N TYR A 196 14.10 8.44 2.69
CA TYR A 196 13.10 8.20 1.68
C TYR A 196 11.75 8.79 2.08
N SER A 197 10.90 8.98 1.08
CA SER A 197 9.53 9.40 1.31
C SER A 197 8.57 8.44 0.60
N VAL A 198 7.42 8.21 1.20
CA VAL A 198 6.33 7.47 0.57
C VAL A 198 5.08 8.34 0.62
N PHE A 199 4.44 8.51 -0.51
CA PHE A 199 3.24 9.33 -0.64
C PHE A 199 2.05 8.45 -1.04
N ALA A 200 1.03 8.41 -0.20
CA ALA A 200 -0.23 7.74 -0.45
C ALA A 200 -1.31 8.78 -0.81
N GLY A 201 -1.68 8.83 -2.09
CA GLY A 201 -2.77 9.66 -2.59
C GLY A 201 -4.11 8.97 -2.42
N VAL A 202 -4.95 9.48 -1.52
CA VAL A 202 -6.23 8.87 -1.14
C VAL A 202 -7.40 9.73 -1.55
N GLY A 203 -8.13 9.31 -2.58
CA GLY A 203 -9.36 9.95 -3.01
C GLY A 203 -9.19 11.39 -3.50
N GLU A 204 -7.99 11.78 -3.89
CA GLU A 204 -7.70 13.08 -4.50
C GLU A 204 -8.02 13.07 -6.01
N ARG A 205 -8.01 14.24 -6.63
CA ARG A 205 -8.23 14.36 -8.06
C ARG A 205 -7.04 13.80 -8.82
N THR A 206 -7.30 12.98 -9.82
CA THR A 206 -6.25 12.40 -10.68
C THR A 206 -5.32 13.47 -11.26
N ARG A 207 -5.87 14.62 -11.62
CA ARG A 207 -5.09 15.76 -12.11
C ARG A 207 -4.09 16.27 -11.07
N GLU A 208 -4.52 16.47 -9.82
CA GLU A 208 -3.64 16.95 -8.74
C GLU A 208 -2.51 15.96 -8.44
N GLY A 209 -2.80 14.64 -8.50
CA GLY A 209 -1.78 13.59 -8.38
C GLY A 209 -0.77 13.61 -9.52
N ASN A 210 -1.23 13.88 -10.74
CA ASN A 210 -0.35 14.00 -11.91
C ASN A 210 0.51 15.28 -11.87
N ASP A 211 -0.09 16.40 -11.48
CA ASP A 211 0.62 17.68 -11.31
C ASP A 211 1.74 17.50 -10.25
N LEU A 212 1.44 16.85 -9.12
CA LEU A 212 2.42 16.56 -8.06
C LEU A 212 3.59 15.71 -8.58
N TYR A 213 3.31 14.68 -9.39
CA TYR A 213 4.33 13.82 -9.97
C TYR A 213 5.28 14.61 -10.88
N HIS A 214 4.75 15.48 -11.74
CA HIS A 214 5.55 16.33 -12.60
C HIS A 214 6.39 17.36 -11.82
N GLU A 215 5.82 17.96 -10.79
CA GLU A 215 6.57 18.85 -9.90
C GLU A 215 7.71 18.13 -9.19
N MET A 216 7.54 16.85 -8.79
CA MET A 216 8.61 16.03 -8.21
C MET A 216 9.73 15.72 -9.21
N ILE A 217 9.41 15.55 -10.48
CA ILE A 217 10.40 15.38 -11.55
C ILE A 217 11.16 16.69 -11.76
N GLU A 218 10.47 17.82 -11.91
CA GLU A 218 11.08 19.12 -12.12
C GLU A 218 11.98 19.56 -10.94
N SER A 219 11.60 19.23 -9.71
CA SER A 219 12.41 19.49 -8.50
C SER A 219 13.60 18.56 -8.32
N GLY A 220 13.70 17.50 -9.15
CA GLY A 220 14.77 16.50 -9.09
C GLY A 220 14.64 15.49 -7.94
N VAL A 221 13.50 15.42 -7.27
CA VAL A 221 13.19 14.39 -6.26
C VAL A 221 12.95 13.02 -6.92
N ILE A 222 12.35 13.05 -8.11
CA ILE A 222 12.21 11.89 -8.98
C ILE A 222 13.15 12.07 -10.17
N ASN A 223 14.01 11.09 -10.40
CA ASN A 223 14.87 11.02 -11.57
C ASN A 223 14.39 9.90 -12.49
N LEU A 224 14.02 10.24 -13.72
CA LEU A 224 13.52 9.28 -14.70
C LEU A 224 14.62 8.43 -15.34
N GLU A 225 15.86 8.92 -15.35
CA GLU A 225 17.00 8.31 -16.06
C GLU A 225 17.97 7.57 -15.13
N GLY A 226 17.70 7.51 -13.80
CA GLY A 226 18.62 6.89 -12.85
C GLY A 226 17.97 6.45 -11.56
N ASP A 227 18.75 5.76 -10.71
CA ASP A 227 18.32 5.17 -9.43
C ASP A 227 18.43 6.15 -8.26
N THR A 228 18.38 7.46 -8.50
CA THR A 228 18.55 8.48 -7.46
C THR A 228 17.24 9.01 -6.89
N SER A 229 16.11 8.48 -7.33
CA SER A 229 14.80 8.84 -6.81
C SER A 229 14.66 8.55 -5.32
N LYS A 230 13.96 9.43 -4.60
CA LYS A 230 13.83 9.38 -3.14
C LYS A 230 12.40 9.24 -2.65
N VAL A 231 11.45 9.12 -3.56
CA VAL A 231 10.03 9.02 -3.23
C VAL A 231 9.38 7.87 -3.99
N SER A 232 8.48 7.15 -3.33
CA SER A 232 7.55 6.19 -3.93
C SER A 232 6.13 6.70 -3.79
N LEU A 233 5.30 6.50 -4.82
CA LEU A 233 3.95 7.02 -4.92
C LEU A 233 2.95 5.87 -5.03
N VAL A 234 1.94 5.87 -4.18
CA VAL A 234 0.84 4.88 -4.23
C VAL A 234 -0.47 5.64 -4.35
N TYR A 235 -1.21 5.43 -5.43
CA TYR A 235 -2.43 6.19 -5.71
C TYR A 235 -3.68 5.31 -5.66
N GLY A 236 -4.68 5.78 -4.91
CA GLY A 236 -6.06 5.34 -4.93
C GLY A 236 -6.94 6.58 -5.03
N GLN A 237 -7.04 7.14 -6.23
CA GLN A 237 -7.67 8.45 -6.50
C GLN A 237 -9.20 8.38 -6.45
N MET A 238 -9.88 9.51 -6.73
CA MET A 238 -11.35 9.60 -6.60
C MET A 238 -12.11 8.71 -7.59
N ASN A 239 -11.50 8.31 -8.69
CA ASN A 239 -12.07 7.39 -9.67
C ASN A 239 -12.08 5.94 -9.19
N GLU A 240 -11.25 5.60 -8.19
CA GLU A 240 -11.17 4.26 -7.64
C GLU A 240 -12.36 3.94 -6.72
N PRO A 241 -12.76 2.66 -6.63
CA PRO A 241 -13.83 2.24 -5.74
C PRO A 241 -13.47 2.45 -4.25
N PRO A 242 -14.46 2.44 -3.33
CA PRO A 242 -14.21 2.62 -1.90
C PRO A 242 -13.21 1.62 -1.32
N GLY A 243 -13.21 0.37 -1.79
CA GLY A 243 -12.25 -0.66 -1.36
C GLY A 243 -10.82 -0.24 -1.58
N ALA A 244 -10.49 0.26 -2.77
CA ALA A 244 -9.17 0.76 -3.11
C ALA A 244 -8.77 1.93 -2.21
N ARG A 245 -9.64 2.93 -2.06
CA ARG A 245 -9.37 4.10 -1.21
C ARG A 245 -9.16 3.74 0.26
N ALA A 246 -9.83 2.70 0.75
CA ALA A 246 -9.68 2.22 2.12
C ALA A 246 -8.36 1.44 2.36
N ARG A 247 -7.64 1.06 1.32
CA ARG A 247 -6.43 0.22 1.42
C ARG A 247 -5.16 0.90 0.94
N VAL A 248 -5.25 1.90 0.08
CA VAL A 248 -4.08 2.56 -0.54
C VAL A 248 -3.07 3.09 0.49
N ALA A 249 -3.55 3.63 1.62
CA ALA A 249 -2.67 4.09 2.69
C ALA A 249 -1.91 2.93 3.34
N LEU A 250 -2.50 1.74 3.44
CA LEU A 250 -1.83 0.53 3.95
C LEU A 250 -0.75 0.05 2.98
N SER A 251 -1.01 0.11 1.68
CA SER A 251 -0.02 -0.22 0.65
C SER A 251 1.20 0.72 0.73
N GLY A 252 0.96 2.02 0.86
CA GLY A 252 2.03 2.99 1.07
C GLY A 252 2.76 2.78 2.41
N LEU A 253 2.04 2.50 3.49
CA LEU A 253 2.65 2.24 4.79
C LEU A 253 3.56 1.01 4.75
N THR A 254 3.16 -0.05 4.04
CA THR A 254 3.98 -1.27 3.89
C THR A 254 5.32 -0.97 3.23
N GLN A 255 5.35 -0.09 2.23
CA GLN A 255 6.60 0.36 1.62
C GLN A 255 7.44 1.21 2.58
N ALA A 256 6.81 2.13 3.31
CA ALA A 256 7.50 2.96 4.30
C ALA A 256 8.12 2.11 5.41
N GLU A 257 7.41 1.10 5.90
CA GLU A 257 7.91 0.15 6.89
C GLU A 257 9.08 -0.68 6.36
N TYR A 258 9.05 -1.10 5.10
CA TYR A 258 10.17 -1.81 4.49
C TYR A 258 11.45 -0.95 4.50
N PHE A 259 11.37 0.30 4.07
CA PHE A 259 12.53 1.20 4.08
C PHE A 259 13.04 1.50 5.49
N ARG A 260 12.15 1.58 6.48
CA ARG A 260 12.52 1.75 7.88
C ARG A 260 13.21 0.51 8.45
N ASP A 261 12.64 -0.68 8.24
CA ASP A 261 13.02 -1.91 8.94
C ASP A 261 14.17 -2.65 8.25
N GLU A 262 14.19 -2.69 6.91
CA GLU A 262 15.17 -3.45 6.14
C GLU A 262 16.33 -2.55 5.63
N GLU A 263 16.04 -1.31 5.24
CA GLU A 263 17.01 -0.37 4.73
C GLU A 263 17.57 0.55 5.85
N ASN A 264 16.96 0.51 7.04
CA ASN A 264 17.32 1.34 8.20
C ASN A 264 17.37 2.84 7.86
N GLN A 265 16.38 3.31 7.10
CA GLN A 265 16.27 4.69 6.66
C GLN A 265 15.22 5.46 7.46
N ASP A 266 15.46 6.76 7.65
CA ASP A 266 14.41 7.68 8.08
C ASP A 266 13.40 7.85 6.93
N VAL A 267 12.12 7.62 7.20
CA VAL A 267 11.06 7.67 6.18
C VAL A 267 10.00 8.69 6.54
N LEU A 268 9.69 9.58 5.60
CA LEU A 268 8.48 10.39 5.66
C LEU A 268 7.34 9.67 4.94
N PHE A 269 6.27 9.43 5.68
CA PHE A 269 5.05 8.86 5.12
C PHE A 269 3.94 9.89 5.08
N PHE A 270 3.41 10.16 3.89
CA PHE A 270 2.33 11.11 3.66
C PHE A 270 1.05 10.39 3.26
N VAL A 271 -0.08 10.84 3.80
CA VAL A 271 -1.42 10.40 3.40
C VAL A 271 -2.22 11.65 3.03
N ASP A 272 -2.47 11.87 1.77
CA ASP A 272 -3.29 12.97 1.27
C ASP A 272 -4.52 12.42 0.51
N ASN A 273 -5.73 12.48 1.11
CA ASN A 273 -5.93 13.04 2.44
C ASN A 273 -6.53 11.98 3.39
N ILE A 274 -6.21 12.10 4.64
CA ILE A 274 -6.68 11.20 5.70
C ILE A 274 -8.21 11.20 5.85
N PHE A 275 -8.90 12.29 5.50
CA PHE A 275 -10.37 12.36 5.56
C PHE A 275 -11.01 11.38 4.57
N ARG A 276 -10.51 11.31 3.34
CA ARG A 276 -11.00 10.39 2.32
C ARG A 276 -10.72 8.93 2.67
N PHE A 277 -9.57 8.68 3.30
CA PHE A 277 -9.25 7.36 3.84
C PHE A 277 -10.24 6.93 4.93
N THR A 278 -10.57 7.84 5.85
CA THR A 278 -11.51 7.55 6.96
C THR A 278 -12.95 7.40 6.48
N GLN A 279 -13.32 8.07 5.38
CA GLN A 279 -14.67 8.05 4.80
C GLN A 279 -14.93 6.79 3.95
N ALA A 280 -13.89 6.21 3.36
CA ALA A 280 -13.99 4.99 2.56
C ALA A 280 -14.20 3.76 3.43
#